data_3a26308b3f9cfd26b2830a1e8ed75e65
#
_entry.id   3a26308b3f9cfd26b2830a1e8ed75e65
#
_cell.length_a   1.000
_cell.length_b   1.000
_cell.length_c   1.000
_cell.angle_alpha   90.00
_cell.angle_beta   90.00
_cell.angle_gamma   90.00
#
_symmetry.space_group_name_H-M   'P 1'
#
loop_
_entity.id
_entity.type
_entity.pdbx_description
1 polymer ?
#
loop_
_entity_poly.entity_id
_entity_poly.type
_entity_poly.pdbx_seq_one_letter_code
_entity_poly.pdbx_strand_id
1 'polypeptide(L)'
;KWTVVTFHHPMYSPASDRDNIELREAWKPLFDKYRVDLILSGHDHTYSRTGLVDVSNLKNVPTGYQQAYDPEIGTVNVVSVSGPKMYEITKGKYAKTFGENKQLYQIIDIDNDTMRFRAFTATGEIHDEFILKKVPGKPNLLIEN
;
A
#
# COMPACT_ATOMS: atom_id res chain seq x y z
N LYS A 1 7.32 -11.64 -14.24
CA LYS A 1 7.09 -10.20 -14.48
C LYS A 1 6.41 -9.58 -13.28
N TRP A 2 6.67 -8.30 -13.03
CA TRP A 2 6.04 -7.48 -12.01
C TRP A 2 4.93 -6.63 -12.61
N THR A 3 3.82 -6.47 -11.89
CA THR A 3 2.72 -5.60 -12.26
C THR A 3 2.56 -4.53 -11.19
N VAL A 4 2.89 -3.29 -11.56
CA VAL A 4 2.70 -2.10 -10.72
C VAL A 4 1.60 -1.26 -11.33
N VAL A 5 0.63 -0.86 -10.52
CA VAL A 5 -0.49 -0.02 -10.94
C VAL A 5 -0.43 1.31 -10.18
N THR A 6 -0.72 2.39 -10.86
CA THR A 6 -0.78 3.71 -10.24
C THR A 6 -2.06 4.44 -10.63
N PHE A 7 -2.69 5.07 -9.66
CA PHE A 7 -3.86 5.95 -9.83
C PHE A 7 -3.97 6.92 -8.64
N HIS A 8 -4.77 7.97 -8.80
CA HIS A 8 -4.74 9.10 -7.87
C HIS A 8 -5.39 8.80 -6.51
N HIS A 9 -6.66 8.36 -6.49
CA HIS A 9 -7.39 8.13 -5.25
C HIS A 9 -7.10 6.75 -4.68
N PRO A 10 -6.66 6.63 -3.41
CA PRO A 10 -6.31 5.34 -2.85
C PRO A 10 -7.54 4.45 -2.59
N MET A 11 -7.40 3.15 -2.77
CA MET A 11 -8.43 2.19 -2.36
C MET A 11 -8.55 2.08 -0.83
N TYR A 12 -7.45 2.30 -0.14
CA TYR A 12 -7.34 2.31 1.32
C TYR A 12 -6.80 3.66 1.74
N SER A 13 -7.68 4.52 2.24
CA SER A 13 -7.29 5.87 2.67
C SER A 13 -6.82 5.88 4.12
N PRO A 14 -5.65 6.46 4.42
CA PRO A 14 -5.22 6.68 5.79
C PRO A 14 -5.76 8.00 6.38
N ALA A 15 -6.26 8.90 5.54
CA ALA A 15 -6.72 10.21 5.96
C ALA A 15 -8.04 10.11 6.74
N SER A 16 -8.17 10.95 7.76
CA SER A 16 -9.39 11.03 8.58
C SER A 16 -10.62 11.30 7.71
N ASP A 17 -11.73 10.65 8.06
CA ASP A 17 -13.04 10.81 7.43
C ASP A 17 -13.07 10.53 5.92
N ARG A 18 -12.12 9.74 5.41
CA ARG A 18 -12.06 9.32 4.01
C ARG A 18 -12.13 7.81 3.87
N ASP A 19 -12.97 7.37 2.95
CA ASP A 19 -13.02 5.97 2.53
C ASP A 19 -13.49 5.91 1.06
N ASN A 20 -12.84 5.07 0.27
CA ASN A 20 -13.13 4.91 -1.14
C ASN A 20 -13.72 3.51 -1.42
N ILE A 21 -14.83 3.20 -0.75
CA ILE A 21 -15.49 1.88 -0.81
C ILE A 21 -15.83 1.49 -2.24
N GLU A 22 -16.49 2.38 -2.99
CA GLU A 22 -16.93 2.10 -4.36
C GLU A 22 -15.74 1.78 -5.28
N LEU A 23 -14.63 2.53 -5.13
CA LEU A 23 -13.41 2.27 -5.87
C LEU A 23 -12.82 0.91 -5.51
N ARG A 24 -12.80 0.60 -4.24
CA ARG A 24 -12.27 -0.68 -3.74
C ARG A 24 -13.10 -1.86 -4.21
N GLU A 25 -14.43 -1.78 -4.10
CA GLU A 25 -15.34 -2.84 -4.55
C GLU A 25 -15.26 -3.09 -6.06
N ALA A 26 -15.12 -2.02 -6.85
CA ALA A 26 -15.04 -2.13 -8.31
C ALA A 26 -13.69 -2.66 -8.80
N TRP A 27 -12.58 -2.25 -8.21
CA TRP A 27 -11.25 -2.48 -8.78
C TRP A 27 -10.45 -3.58 -8.08
N LYS A 28 -10.63 -3.75 -6.76
CA LYS A 28 -9.86 -4.75 -6.02
C LYS A 28 -10.00 -6.18 -6.57
N PRO A 29 -11.20 -6.66 -6.92
CA PRO A 29 -11.35 -7.98 -7.52
C PRO A 29 -10.60 -8.15 -8.85
N LEU A 30 -10.49 -7.06 -9.64
CA LEU A 30 -9.72 -7.08 -10.89
C LEU A 30 -8.23 -7.18 -10.62
N PHE A 31 -7.73 -6.41 -9.65
CA PHE A 31 -6.31 -6.45 -9.29
C PHE A 31 -5.90 -7.81 -8.73
N ASP A 32 -6.75 -8.45 -7.95
CA ASP A 32 -6.52 -9.80 -7.44
C ASP A 32 -6.52 -10.83 -8.58
N LYS A 33 -7.51 -10.75 -9.48
CA LYS A 33 -7.61 -11.63 -10.65
C LYS A 33 -6.36 -11.58 -11.53
N TYR A 34 -5.80 -10.38 -11.72
CA TYR A 34 -4.61 -10.17 -12.55
C TYR A 34 -3.31 -10.18 -11.75
N ARG A 35 -3.37 -10.49 -10.46
CA ARG A 35 -2.21 -10.61 -9.55
C ARG A 35 -1.31 -9.37 -9.60
N VAL A 36 -1.92 -8.21 -9.40
CA VAL A 36 -1.17 -6.95 -9.24
C VAL A 36 -0.29 -7.06 -8.00
N ASP A 37 0.98 -6.72 -8.12
CA ASP A 37 1.95 -6.87 -7.05
C ASP A 37 1.99 -5.65 -6.13
N LEU A 38 1.92 -4.46 -6.71
CA LEU A 38 2.06 -3.18 -6.01
C LEU A 38 1.10 -2.14 -6.59
N ILE A 39 0.45 -1.40 -5.71
CA ILE A 39 -0.38 -0.24 -6.05
C ILE A 39 0.23 0.99 -5.41
N LEU A 40 0.41 2.04 -6.23
CA LEU A 40 0.88 3.36 -5.79
C LEU A 40 -0.22 4.38 -6.00
N SER A 41 -0.57 5.11 -4.96
CA SER A 41 -1.59 6.16 -5.00
C SER A 41 -1.18 7.37 -4.16
N GLY A 42 -1.93 8.46 -4.33
CA GLY A 42 -1.69 9.73 -3.66
C GLY A 42 -2.96 10.29 -3.04
N HIS A 43 -3.31 11.54 -3.37
CA HIS A 43 -4.51 12.26 -2.95
C HIS A 43 -4.60 12.61 -1.46
N ASP A 44 -4.34 11.68 -0.56
CA ASP A 44 -4.62 11.85 0.87
C ASP A 44 -3.50 12.53 1.67
N HIS A 45 -2.47 13.02 1.01
CA HIS A 45 -1.40 13.83 1.59
C HIS A 45 -0.82 13.28 2.90
N THR A 46 -0.75 11.97 2.98
CA THR A 46 -0.22 11.18 4.09
C THR A 46 0.59 10.03 3.52
N TYR A 47 1.20 9.24 4.39
CA TYR A 47 1.80 7.98 3.99
C TYR A 47 1.12 6.80 4.70
N SER A 48 0.82 5.76 3.95
CA SER A 48 0.47 4.46 4.51
C SER A 48 0.86 3.33 3.57
N ARG A 49 1.19 2.20 4.13
CA ARG A 49 1.46 0.96 3.40
C ARG A 49 0.76 -0.21 4.07
N THR A 50 0.06 -1.00 3.27
CA THR A 50 -0.54 -2.26 3.72
C THR A 50 0.48 -3.40 3.70
N GLY A 51 0.15 -4.54 4.33
CA GLY A 51 0.73 -5.82 3.95
C GLY A 51 0.19 -6.32 2.61
N LEU A 52 0.25 -7.60 2.35
CA LEU A 52 -0.37 -8.22 1.18
C LEU A 52 -1.89 -8.28 1.37
N VAL A 53 -2.66 -7.75 0.41
CA VAL A 53 -4.12 -7.63 0.48
C VAL A 53 -4.77 -8.24 -0.74
N ASP A 54 -5.70 -9.18 -0.57
CA ASP A 54 -6.58 -9.67 -1.61
C ASP A 54 -8.07 -9.59 -1.21
N VAL A 55 -8.96 -9.96 -2.12
CA VAL A 55 -10.40 -9.89 -1.87
C VAL A 55 -10.85 -10.82 -0.75
N SER A 56 -10.17 -11.94 -0.54
CA SER A 56 -10.50 -12.88 0.53
C SER A 56 -10.21 -12.30 1.91
N ASN A 57 -9.21 -11.44 2.00
CA ASN A 57 -8.83 -10.74 3.22
C ASN A 57 -9.75 -9.56 3.53
N LEU A 58 -10.41 -8.98 2.51
CA LEU A 58 -11.26 -7.80 2.66
C LEU A 58 -12.57 -8.06 3.40
N LYS A 59 -13.04 -9.29 3.46
CA LYS A 59 -14.29 -9.63 4.14
C LYS A 59 -14.32 -9.19 5.61
N ASN A 60 -13.16 -9.02 6.21
CA ASN A 60 -12.99 -8.68 7.61
C ASN A 60 -12.37 -7.29 7.82
N VAL A 61 -12.16 -6.52 6.75
CA VAL A 61 -11.72 -5.13 6.86
C VAL A 61 -12.98 -4.26 6.80
N PRO A 62 -13.51 -3.81 7.94
CA PRO A 62 -14.68 -2.96 7.93
C PRO A 62 -14.35 -1.64 7.25
N THR A 63 -15.35 -1.05 6.65
CA THR A 63 -15.35 0.36 6.33
C THR A 63 -14.95 1.14 7.57
N GLY A 64 -13.91 1.97 7.43
CA GLY A 64 -13.31 2.66 8.57
C GLY A 64 -12.15 1.96 9.27
N TYR A 65 -11.67 0.84 8.73
CA TYR A 65 -10.37 0.25 9.09
C TYR A 65 -10.19 -0.09 10.58
N GLN A 66 -11.23 -0.61 11.23
CA GLN A 66 -11.23 -0.81 12.68
C GLN A 66 -10.64 -2.14 13.16
N GLN A 67 -10.40 -3.10 12.27
CA GLN A 67 -9.87 -4.40 12.65
C GLN A 67 -8.40 -4.57 12.25
N ALA A 68 -7.66 -5.28 13.08
CA ALA A 68 -6.31 -5.69 12.76
C ALA A 68 -6.34 -6.63 11.54
N TYR A 69 -5.44 -6.39 10.61
CA TYR A 69 -5.40 -7.05 9.35
C TYR A 69 -3.94 -7.40 9.04
N ASP A 70 -3.67 -8.67 8.89
CA ASP A 70 -2.35 -9.20 8.56
C ASP A 70 -2.47 -10.20 7.41
N PRO A 71 -2.61 -9.68 6.18
CA PRO A 71 -2.80 -10.53 5.01
C PRO A 71 -1.49 -11.22 4.62
N GLU A 72 -1.61 -12.49 4.29
CA GLU A 72 -0.49 -13.29 3.81
C GLU A 72 -0.38 -13.34 2.28
N ILE A 73 -1.41 -12.90 1.56
CA ILE A 73 -1.48 -12.95 0.09
C ILE A 73 -2.09 -11.67 -0.48
N GLY A 74 -1.78 -11.35 -1.71
CA GLY A 74 -2.42 -10.26 -2.46
C GLY A 74 -1.45 -9.15 -2.86
N THR A 75 -1.93 -7.92 -2.87
CA THR A 75 -1.27 -6.72 -3.37
C THR A 75 -0.85 -5.80 -2.22
N VAL A 76 0.35 -5.27 -2.27
CA VAL A 76 0.76 -4.17 -1.37
C VAL A 76 0.19 -2.85 -1.92
N ASN A 77 -0.48 -2.08 -1.06
CA ASN A 77 -1.01 -0.77 -1.38
C ASN A 77 -0.22 0.30 -0.65
N VAL A 78 0.26 1.30 -1.39
CA VAL A 78 1.00 2.44 -0.85
C VAL A 78 0.25 3.72 -1.21
N VAL A 79 0.03 4.55 -0.21
CA VAL A 79 -0.36 5.95 -0.36
C VAL A 79 0.82 6.81 0.03
N SER A 80 1.15 7.81 -0.78
CA SER A 80 2.29 8.69 -0.49
C SER A 80 2.03 10.13 -0.87
N VAL A 81 2.80 11.03 -0.26
CA VAL A 81 2.73 12.46 -0.48
C VAL A 81 4.13 13.05 -0.62
N SER A 82 4.35 13.84 -1.67
CA SER A 82 5.60 14.57 -1.91
C SER A 82 5.49 16.08 -1.70
N GLY A 83 4.26 16.62 -1.71
CA GLY A 83 3.99 18.04 -1.53
C GLY A 83 3.94 18.48 -0.07
N PRO A 84 3.92 19.81 0.19
CA PRO A 84 3.94 20.34 1.55
C PRO A 84 2.58 20.29 2.27
N LYS A 85 1.48 20.11 1.53
CA LYS A 85 0.15 20.00 2.13
C LYS A 85 0.01 18.65 2.81
N MET A 86 -0.41 18.64 4.07
CA MET A 86 -0.54 17.43 4.88
C MET A 86 -1.95 17.28 5.44
N TYR A 87 -2.36 16.02 5.63
CA TYR A 87 -3.60 15.67 6.29
C TYR A 87 -3.33 14.86 7.56
N GLU A 88 -4.30 14.87 8.47
CA GLU A 88 -4.31 13.97 9.62
C GLU A 88 -4.68 12.56 9.19
N ILE A 89 -4.11 11.57 9.88
CA ILE A 89 -4.43 10.17 9.62
C ILE A 89 -5.26 9.57 10.74
N THR A 90 -6.17 8.69 10.34
CA THR A 90 -6.80 7.77 11.27
C THR A 90 -5.93 6.52 11.34
N LYS A 91 -5.29 6.27 12.47
CA LYS A 91 -4.46 5.07 12.66
C LYS A 91 -5.33 3.82 12.65
N GLY A 92 -5.78 3.43 11.47
CA GLY A 92 -6.50 2.19 11.22
C GLY A 92 -5.56 0.99 11.26
N LYS A 93 -6.09 -0.18 11.64
CA LYS A 93 -5.31 -1.40 11.77
C LYS A 93 -5.00 -2.10 10.43
N TYR A 94 -5.37 -1.51 9.32
CA TYR A 94 -5.20 -2.10 7.98
C TYR A 94 -3.80 -1.90 7.40
N ALA A 95 -3.06 -0.91 7.85
CA ALA A 95 -1.73 -0.61 7.34
C ALA A 95 -0.64 -1.03 8.33
N LYS A 96 0.49 -1.42 7.78
CA LYS A 96 1.69 -1.81 8.53
C LYS A 96 2.52 -0.59 8.93
N THR A 97 2.55 0.42 8.05
CA THR A 97 3.35 1.63 8.24
C THR A 97 2.52 2.87 7.95
N PHE A 98 2.71 3.91 8.74
CA PHE A 98 2.07 5.22 8.59
C PHE A 98 3.10 6.34 8.66
N GLY A 99 2.76 7.49 8.06
CA GLY A 99 3.55 8.72 8.16
C GLY A 99 2.70 9.96 8.00
N GLU A 100 2.76 10.85 8.98
CA GLU A 100 2.20 12.20 8.95
C GLU A 100 3.30 13.25 8.84
N ASN A 101 2.97 14.40 8.26
CA ASN A 101 3.85 15.55 8.19
C ASN A 101 5.24 15.25 7.58
N LYS A 102 5.27 14.37 6.58
CA LYS A 102 6.49 13.95 5.89
C LYS A 102 6.31 14.06 4.39
N GLN A 103 7.21 14.78 3.73
CA GLN A 103 7.35 14.74 2.28
C GLN A 103 8.21 13.54 1.91
N LEU A 104 7.66 12.64 1.09
CA LEU A 104 8.30 11.37 0.76
C LEU A 104 8.41 11.19 -0.75
N TYR A 105 9.47 10.51 -1.17
CA TYR A 105 9.62 9.97 -2.51
C TYR A 105 10.00 8.49 -2.44
N GLN A 106 9.74 7.75 -3.51
CA GLN A 106 9.94 6.30 -3.54
C GLN A 106 10.97 5.92 -4.59
N ILE A 107 11.80 4.93 -4.25
CA ILE A 107 12.68 4.24 -5.17
C ILE A 107 12.30 2.77 -5.18
N ILE A 108 12.05 2.24 -6.37
CA ILE A 108 11.68 0.83 -6.57
C ILE A 108 12.74 0.21 -7.48
N ASP A 109 13.49 -0.72 -6.92
CA ASP A 109 14.49 -1.50 -7.64
C ASP A 109 13.90 -2.88 -7.97
N ILE A 110 14.04 -3.30 -9.22
CA ILE A 110 13.57 -4.61 -9.67
C ILE A 110 14.73 -5.39 -10.25
N ASP A 111 15.00 -6.54 -9.64
CA ASP A 111 15.96 -7.51 -10.13
C ASP A 111 15.32 -8.89 -10.19
N ASN A 112 15.03 -9.36 -11.39
CA ASN A 112 14.39 -10.64 -11.67
C ASN A 112 13.13 -10.87 -10.80
N ASP A 113 13.20 -11.77 -9.83
CA ASP A 113 12.10 -12.15 -8.95
C ASP A 113 12.04 -11.35 -7.64
N THR A 114 12.82 -10.28 -7.54
CA THR A 114 12.91 -9.43 -6.36
C THR A 114 12.54 -7.99 -6.73
N MET A 115 11.61 -7.41 -5.97
CA MET A 115 11.28 -5.99 -6.00
C MET A 115 11.57 -5.40 -4.63
N ARG A 116 12.45 -4.42 -4.55
CA ARG A 116 12.75 -3.65 -3.35
C ARG A 116 12.11 -2.28 -3.43
N PHE A 117 11.27 -1.97 -2.47
CA PHE A 117 10.64 -0.68 -2.30
C PHE A 117 11.28 0.07 -1.14
N ARG A 118 11.55 1.35 -1.33
CA ARG A 118 12.05 2.25 -0.29
C ARG A 118 11.36 3.61 -0.41
N ALA A 119 10.83 4.10 0.70
CA ALA A 119 10.30 5.45 0.82
C ALA A 119 11.29 6.30 1.63
N PHE A 120 11.72 7.40 1.04
CA PHE A 120 12.67 8.34 1.66
C PHE A 120 11.97 9.65 1.99
N THR A 121 12.37 10.27 3.08
CA THR A 121 12.04 11.67 3.37
C THR A 121 12.74 12.59 2.36
N ALA A 122 12.26 13.83 2.24
CA ALA A 122 12.93 14.85 1.43
C ALA A 122 14.38 15.11 1.85
N THR A 123 14.75 14.78 3.10
CA THR A 123 16.12 14.87 3.64
C THR A 123 16.97 13.63 3.39
N GLY A 124 16.40 12.58 2.78
CA GLY A 124 17.13 11.36 2.40
C GLY A 124 17.11 10.24 3.44
N GLU A 125 16.37 10.39 4.54
CA GLU A 125 16.21 9.33 5.53
C GLU A 125 15.20 8.28 5.06
N ILE A 126 15.47 6.99 5.30
CA ILE A 126 14.52 5.92 5.02
C ILE A 126 13.37 6.00 6.03
N HIS A 127 12.15 6.13 5.51
CA HIS A 127 10.92 6.10 6.30
C HIS A 127 10.26 4.72 6.31
N ASP A 128 10.29 4.01 5.18
CA ASP A 128 9.73 2.67 5.03
C ASP A 128 10.50 1.87 3.98
N GLU A 129 10.62 0.58 4.19
CA GLU A 129 11.30 -0.34 3.28
C GLU A 129 10.67 -1.73 3.35
N PHE A 130 10.52 -2.36 2.20
CA PHE A 130 10.14 -3.77 2.10
C PHE A 130 10.67 -4.40 0.82
N ILE A 131 10.67 -5.72 0.80
CA ILE A 131 11.00 -6.54 -0.36
C ILE A 131 9.83 -7.45 -0.68
N LEU A 132 9.43 -7.48 -1.94
CA LEU A 132 8.57 -8.52 -2.50
C LEU A 132 9.43 -9.52 -3.27
N LYS A 133 9.19 -10.81 -3.04
CA LYS A 133 9.80 -11.89 -3.83
C LYS A 133 8.74 -12.72 -4.52
N LYS A 134 8.93 -12.99 -5.81
CA LYS A 134 8.18 -13.99 -6.55
C LYS A 134 8.60 -15.37 -6.10
N VAL A 135 7.60 -16.22 -5.78
CA VAL A 135 7.82 -17.62 -5.44
C VAL A 135 7.05 -18.48 -6.45
N PRO A 136 7.71 -19.33 -7.23
CA PRO A 136 7.04 -20.15 -8.24
C PRO A 136 5.88 -20.94 -7.65
N GLY A 137 4.67 -20.78 -8.24
CA GLY A 137 3.47 -21.50 -7.82
C GLY A 137 2.87 -21.08 -6.47
N LYS A 138 3.36 -20.00 -5.85
CA LYS A 138 2.90 -19.49 -4.56
C LYS A 138 2.58 -17.99 -4.65
N PRO A 139 1.89 -17.41 -3.64
CA PRO A 139 1.82 -15.97 -3.45
C PRO A 139 3.21 -15.33 -3.32
N ASN A 140 3.29 -14.04 -3.58
CA ASN A 140 4.51 -13.28 -3.30
C ASN A 140 4.85 -13.38 -1.81
N LEU A 141 6.15 -13.39 -1.51
CA LEU A 141 6.65 -13.24 -0.15
C LEU A 141 6.92 -11.77 0.12
N LEU A 142 6.30 -11.22 1.16
CA LEU A 142 6.60 -9.90 1.69
C LEU A 142 7.62 -10.02 2.82
N ILE A 143 8.74 -9.31 2.69
CA ILE A 143 9.79 -9.24 3.71
C ILE A 143 9.87 -7.79 4.17
N GLU A 144 9.68 -7.58 5.45
CA GLU A 144 9.75 -6.28 6.13
C GLU A 144 10.96 -6.25 7.05
N ASN A 145 11.61 -5.10 7.17
CA ASN A 145 12.75 -4.88 8.08
C ASN A 145 12.27 -4.25 9.39
#